data_8166fdf9e609b200b1dad19b21f97bd0
#
_entry.id   8166fdf9e609b200b1dad19b21f97bd0
#
_cell.length_a   1.000
_cell.length_b   1.000
_cell.length_c   1.000
_cell.angle_alpha   90.00
_cell.angle_beta   90.00
_cell.angle_gamma   90.00
#
_symmetry.space_group_name_H-M   'P 1'
#
loop_
_entity.id
_entity.type
_entity.pdbx_description
1 polymer ?
#
loop_
_entity_poly.entity_id
_entity_poly.type
_entity_poly.pdbx_seq_one_letter_code
_entity_poly.pdbx_strand_id
1 'polypeptide(L)'
;MANRLASLKNRIVLVVIISILVSLFLFVTGEFIGLIVVDSVAGTVLFLLFFIRKRIPSKIDQQLVLLLIHMYSISHGEIKPDDLVKVIAETKDYGYYSEVFSGILKLAKEYGYGITKATSEMAETTKPPFKDVLIRCQQAFSSTNPKGYLELESSTMSEEYSGYYDRAIKSIDMLGGVYSTFSSVAVFIIMILDILVVFTNTPSIVYFGYLVASSVLIVMYVGLKAVVPKDVLIHIDKDLPPQQYTRFKTVLPIACACTVPAALVSIIYGYPYGFLVAGAAFLLPGYYAYKFEMFVVGVNENYPTLIKGLGENMASSSSLQNAISYVLYLELGKLKDLLKRAYARVKIGVDNAKTLTLLSSEAASHTVYMANKMFLDSFSYGADLLEVGKILGNNCVKSLEFSKKREAVAKTIEATTFLLQPITVVLLTVLTFMSKYFNSTLTSVPYFTFGTIPTVVINIGNVFMILLTTILNALTLKEARGGFWGSSLLYIGLLLILSGAAWIGAQAMMNLTFGGAFGNLQQITANIP
;
A
#
# COMPACT_ATOMS: atom_id res chain seq x y z
N MET A 1 -11.27 18.95 8.23
CA MET A 1 -10.82 19.24 6.84
C MET A 1 -9.57 20.14 6.79
N ALA A 2 -9.52 21.24 7.52
CA ALA A 2 -8.38 22.19 7.56
C ALA A 2 -7.03 21.52 7.93
N ASN A 3 -6.97 20.66 8.93
CA ASN A 3 -5.73 20.00 9.37
C ASN A 3 -5.10 19.03 8.35
N ARG A 4 -5.88 18.41 7.45
CA ARG A 4 -5.33 17.53 6.40
C ARG A 4 -4.83 18.33 5.20
N LEU A 5 -5.46 19.45 4.89
CA LEU A 5 -4.97 20.39 3.86
C LEU A 5 -3.68 21.08 4.32
N ALA A 6 -3.59 21.44 5.60
CA ALA A 6 -2.38 21.97 6.21
C ALA A 6 -1.23 20.95 6.15
N SER A 7 -1.50 19.66 6.44
CA SER A 7 -0.47 18.61 6.39
C SER A 7 0.04 18.33 4.97
N LEU A 8 -0.81 18.42 3.94
CA LEU A 8 -0.41 18.24 2.55
C LEU A 8 0.38 19.47 2.04
N LYS A 9 -0.06 20.68 2.39
CA LYS A 9 0.66 21.93 2.11
C LYS A 9 2.04 21.92 2.76
N ASN A 10 2.12 21.46 4.02
CA ASN A 10 3.40 21.33 4.73
C ASN A 10 4.33 20.29 4.09
N ARG A 11 3.81 19.17 3.56
CA ARG A 11 4.63 18.16 2.86
C ARG A 11 5.17 18.69 1.53
N ILE A 12 4.36 19.41 0.76
CA ILE A 12 4.80 20.05 -0.49
C ILE A 12 5.87 21.09 -0.18
N VAL A 13 5.63 21.95 0.82
CA VAL A 13 6.61 22.95 1.26
C VAL A 13 7.90 22.31 1.73
N LEU A 14 7.83 21.21 2.49
CA LEU A 14 9.01 20.48 2.96
C LEU A 14 9.83 19.90 1.79
N VAL A 15 9.18 19.28 0.81
CA VAL A 15 9.86 18.74 -0.40
C VAL A 15 10.53 19.87 -1.19
N VAL A 16 9.85 21.00 -1.37
CA VAL A 16 10.40 22.18 -2.05
C VAL A 16 11.60 22.74 -1.30
N ILE A 17 11.52 22.89 0.03
CA ILE A 17 12.62 23.40 0.84
C ILE A 17 13.84 22.46 0.79
N ILE A 18 13.63 21.14 0.92
CA ILE A 18 14.72 20.16 0.83
C ILE A 18 15.35 20.20 -0.57
N SER A 19 14.55 20.22 -1.62
CA SER A 19 15.03 20.33 -3.01
C SER A 19 15.89 21.59 -3.20
N ILE A 20 15.41 22.76 -2.77
CA ILE A 20 16.15 24.02 -2.87
C ILE A 20 17.47 23.97 -2.08
N LEU A 21 17.48 23.42 -0.86
CA LEU A 21 18.69 23.31 -0.04
C LEU A 21 19.72 22.40 -0.70
N VAL A 22 19.31 21.26 -1.24
CA VAL A 22 20.20 20.31 -1.91
C VAL A 22 20.69 20.89 -3.25
N SER A 23 19.84 21.57 -4.03
CA SER A 23 20.23 22.23 -5.27
C SER A 23 21.21 23.36 -5.01
N LEU A 24 21.02 24.13 -3.93
CA LEU A 24 21.93 25.22 -3.54
C LEU A 24 23.30 24.67 -3.10
N PHE A 25 23.33 23.55 -2.37
CA PHE A 25 24.54 22.85 -1.99
C PHE A 25 25.31 22.33 -3.23
N LEU A 26 24.61 21.70 -4.18
CA LEU A 26 25.21 21.19 -5.42
C LEU A 26 25.69 22.32 -6.34
N PHE A 27 24.99 23.47 -6.35
CA PHE A 27 25.41 24.66 -7.06
C PHE A 27 26.72 25.22 -6.51
N VAL A 28 26.85 25.29 -5.18
CA VAL A 28 28.08 25.79 -4.51
C VAL A 28 29.25 24.83 -4.73
N THR A 29 29.01 23.51 -4.83
CA THR A 29 30.06 22.52 -5.12
C THR A 29 30.43 22.43 -6.61
N GLY A 30 29.75 23.17 -7.50
CA GLY A 30 30.02 23.17 -8.94
C GLY A 30 29.47 21.95 -9.69
N GLU A 31 28.69 21.11 -9.03
CA GLU A 31 28.10 19.88 -9.57
C GLU A 31 26.79 20.17 -10.33
N PHE A 32 26.86 20.84 -11.49
CA PHE A 32 25.69 21.23 -12.29
C PHE A 32 24.82 20.05 -12.72
N ILE A 33 25.41 18.86 -12.91
CA ILE A 33 24.67 17.66 -13.33
C ILE A 33 23.86 17.10 -12.15
N GLY A 34 24.42 17.12 -10.94
CA GLY A 34 23.72 16.77 -9.72
C GLY A 34 22.50 17.65 -9.47
N LEU A 35 22.60 18.94 -9.82
CA LEU A 35 21.52 19.91 -9.71
C LEU A 35 20.35 19.55 -10.63
N ILE A 36 20.60 19.21 -11.89
CA ILE A 36 19.57 18.77 -12.86
C ILE A 36 18.88 17.46 -12.38
N VAL A 37 19.63 16.53 -11.82
CA VAL A 37 19.10 15.28 -11.27
C VAL A 37 18.16 15.54 -10.08
N VAL A 38 18.59 16.35 -9.12
CA VAL A 38 17.76 16.70 -7.95
C VAL A 38 16.49 17.44 -8.34
N ASP A 39 16.59 18.40 -9.25
CA ASP A 39 15.42 19.17 -9.71
C ASP A 39 14.46 18.32 -10.54
N SER A 40 14.94 17.38 -11.33
CA SER A 40 14.07 16.47 -12.08
C SER A 40 13.34 15.48 -11.16
N VAL A 41 14.03 14.95 -10.14
CA VAL A 41 13.41 14.08 -9.12
C VAL A 41 12.42 14.87 -8.27
N ALA A 42 12.79 16.08 -7.84
CA ALA A 42 11.88 16.96 -7.09
C ALA A 42 10.67 17.36 -7.93
N GLY A 43 10.86 17.70 -9.21
CA GLY A 43 9.79 17.99 -10.16
C GLY A 43 8.85 16.80 -10.35
N THR A 44 9.39 15.58 -10.44
CA THR A 44 8.59 14.35 -10.54
C THR A 44 7.79 14.11 -9.26
N VAL A 45 8.40 14.28 -8.10
CA VAL A 45 7.72 14.14 -6.80
C VAL A 45 6.64 15.22 -6.63
N LEU A 46 6.90 16.46 -6.99
CA LEU A 46 5.92 17.55 -6.94
C LEU A 46 4.76 17.34 -7.93
N PHE A 47 5.05 16.88 -9.16
CA PHE A 47 4.05 16.48 -10.14
C PHE A 47 3.15 15.36 -9.60
N LEU A 48 3.74 14.35 -8.95
CA LEU A 48 3.02 13.26 -8.31
C LEU A 48 2.15 13.72 -7.15
N LEU A 49 2.67 14.59 -6.27
CA LEU A 49 1.89 15.18 -5.18
C LEU A 49 0.74 16.07 -5.68
N PHE A 50 0.93 16.78 -6.80
CA PHE A 50 -0.11 17.58 -7.46
C PHE A 50 -1.19 16.68 -8.09
N PHE A 51 -0.81 15.55 -8.68
CA PHE A 51 -1.75 14.58 -9.28
C PHE A 51 -2.57 13.79 -8.23
N ILE A 52 -2.07 13.67 -6.98
CA ILE A 52 -2.77 13.02 -5.85
C ILE A 52 -3.87 13.93 -5.25
N ARG A 53 -4.12 15.12 -5.82
CA ARG A 53 -5.17 16.03 -5.37
C ARG A 53 -6.51 15.31 -5.30
N LYS A 54 -7.23 15.46 -4.15
CA LYS A 54 -8.56 14.88 -3.87
C LYS A 54 -9.44 14.93 -5.14
N ARG A 55 -9.55 13.81 -5.83
CA ARG A 55 -10.53 13.67 -6.91
C ARG A 55 -11.83 13.21 -6.28
N ILE A 56 -12.93 13.87 -6.64
CA ILE A 56 -14.28 13.33 -6.44
C ILE A 56 -14.26 11.92 -7.03
N PRO A 57 -14.74 10.89 -6.32
CA PRO A 57 -14.76 9.54 -6.84
C PRO A 57 -15.45 9.51 -8.21
N SER A 58 -14.70 9.16 -9.23
CA SER A 58 -15.19 9.02 -10.60
C SER A 58 -15.28 7.55 -11.00
N LYS A 59 -15.03 6.65 -10.07
CA LYS A 59 -15.10 5.19 -10.20
C LYS A 59 -15.84 4.64 -9.00
N ILE A 60 -16.46 3.49 -9.18
CA ILE A 60 -17.09 2.75 -8.08
C ILE A 60 -15.97 2.34 -7.11
N ASP A 61 -16.17 2.65 -5.84
CA ASP A 61 -15.25 2.28 -4.76
C ASP A 61 -15.95 1.43 -3.70
N GLN A 62 -15.17 0.81 -2.84
CA GLN A 62 -15.66 -0.04 -1.77
C GLN A 62 -16.62 0.71 -0.82
N GLN A 63 -16.37 2.00 -0.57
CA GLN A 63 -17.18 2.79 0.36
C GLN A 63 -18.61 3.00 -0.15
N LEU A 64 -18.78 3.19 -1.47
CA LEU A 64 -20.11 3.30 -2.08
C LEU A 64 -20.90 2.01 -1.97
N VAL A 65 -20.24 0.86 -2.23
CA VAL A 65 -20.89 -0.45 -2.09
C VAL A 65 -21.29 -0.72 -0.64
N LEU A 66 -20.40 -0.46 0.32
CA LEU A 66 -20.68 -0.63 1.75
C LEU A 66 -21.82 0.29 2.22
N LEU A 67 -21.87 1.51 1.72
CA LEU A 67 -22.97 2.45 2.00
C LEU A 67 -24.32 1.88 1.55
N LEU A 68 -24.40 1.37 0.32
CA LEU A 68 -25.65 0.79 -0.21
C LEU A 68 -26.06 -0.48 0.53
N ILE A 69 -25.11 -1.34 0.89
CA ILE A 69 -25.35 -2.52 1.72
C ILE A 69 -25.85 -2.10 3.11
N HIS A 70 -25.33 -1.02 3.67
CA HIS A 70 -25.79 -0.48 4.95
C HIS A 70 -27.24 0.00 4.86
N MET A 71 -27.56 0.81 3.85
CA MET A 71 -28.94 1.25 3.60
C MET A 71 -29.88 0.07 3.39
N TYR A 72 -29.48 -0.92 2.61
CA TYR A 72 -30.27 -2.14 2.37
C TYR A 72 -30.45 -2.96 3.65
N SER A 73 -29.40 -3.12 4.46
CA SER A 73 -29.50 -3.87 5.72
C SER A 73 -30.48 -3.22 6.70
N ILE A 74 -30.43 -1.91 6.86
CA ILE A 74 -31.34 -1.17 7.76
C ILE A 74 -32.77 -1.17 7.22
N SER A 75 -32.97 -1.17 5.90
CA SER A 75 -34.29 -1.18 5.27
C SER A 75 -35.11 -2.47 5.52
N HIS A 76 -34.54 -3.49 6.15
CA HIS A 76 -35.23 -4.66 6.66
C HIS A 76 -35.98 -4.40 7.98
N GLY A 77 -35.76 -3.21 8.58
CA GLY A 77 -36.47 -2.73 9.75
C GLY A 77 -37.54 -1.68 9.41
N GLU A 78 -38.20 -1.18 10.45
CA GLU A 78 -39.19 -0.12 10.33
C GLU A 78 -38.48 1.26 10.35
N ILE A 79 -37.80 1.62 9.27
CA ILE A 79 -37.06 2.88 9.17
C ILE A 79 -37.73 3.86 8.21
N LYS A 80 -37.83 5.13 8.61
CA LYS A 80 -38.25 6.22 7.75
C LYS A 80 -37.09 6.68 6.85
N PRO A 81 -37.36 7.19 5.62
CA PRO A 81 -36.32 7.71 4.72
C PRO A 81 -35.42 8.77 5.36
N ASP A 82 -35.97 9.63 6.22
CA ASP A 82 -35.21 10.66 6.95
C ASP A 82 -34.17 10.06 7.89
N ASP A 83 -34.54 9.01 8.62
CA ASP A 83 -33.62 8.33 9.55
C ASP A 83 -32.57 7.51 8.79
N LEU A 84 -32.95 6.89 7.67
CA LEU A 84 -32.02 6.18 6.80
C LEU A 84 -30.92 7.12 6.26
N VAL A 85 -31.31 8.30 5.76
CA VAL A 85 -30.37 9.33 5.32
C VAL A 85 -29.51 9.84 6.49
N LYS A 86 -30.08 9.98 7.68
CA LYS A 86 -29.40 10.41 8.89
C LYS A 86 -28.30 9.44 9.32
N VAL A 87 -28.59 8.12 9.36
CA VAL A 87 -27.59 7.10 9.72
C VAL A 87 -26.36 7.16 8.81
N ILE A 88 -26.60 7.30 7.49
CA ILE A 88 -25.49 7.41 6.53
C ILE A 88 -24.72 8.72 6.68
N ALA A 89 -25.41 9.83 6.92
CA ALA A 89 -24.78 11.13 7.15
C ALA A 89 -23.90 11.15 8.41
N GLU A 90 -24.32 10.49 9.48
CA GLU A 90 -23.57 10.38 10.74
C GLU A 90 -22.38 9.40 10.63
N THR A 91 -22.40 8.47 9.67
CA THR A 91 -21.32 7.50 9.46
C THR A 91 -20.16 8.12 8.67
N LYS A 92 -19.25 8.80 9.38
CA LYS A 92 -18.10 9.51 8.79
C LYS A 92 -17.12 8.61 8.02
N ASP A 93 -17.19 7.29 8.22
CA ASP A 93 -16.36 6.31 7.54
C ASP A 93 -16.58 6.27 6.03
N TYR A 94 -17.76 6.68 5.55
CA TYR A 94 -18.04 6.85 4.12
C TYR A 94 -17.44 8.11 3.49
N GLY A 95 -16.77 8.96 4.27
CA GLY A 95 -16.00 10.10 3.78
C GLY A 95 -16.82 11.08 2.95
N TYR A 96 -16.50 11.18 1.63
CA TYR A 96 -17.21 12.07 0.71
C TYR A 96 -18.73 11.80 0.66
N TYR A 97 -19.12 10.53 0.68
CA TYR A 97 -20.52 10.15 0.59
C TYR A 97 -21.32 10.61 1.82
N SER A 98 -20.78 10.48 3.02
CA SER A 98 -21.44 10.98 4.23
C SER A 98 -21.56 12.50 4.24
N GLU A 99 -20.58 13.23 3.67
CA GLU A 99 -20.64 14.68 3.50
C GLU A 99 -21.83 15.07 2.59
N VAL A 100 -22.07 14.32 1.50
CA VAL A 100 -23.22 14.55 0.59
C VAL A 100 -24.55 14.24 1.28
N PHE A 101 -24.65 13.11 1.99
CA PHE A 101 -25.86 12.77 2.76
C PHE A 101 -26.14 13.77 3.89
N SER A 102 -25.10 14.33 4.53
CA SER A 102 -25.28 15.46 5.47
C SER A 102 -25.82 16.71 4.78
N GLY A 103 -25.40 16.97 3.53
CA GLY A 103 -25.94 18.04 2.70
C GLY A 103 -27.43 17.82 2.38
N ILE A 104 -27.83 16.58 2.04
CA ILE A 104 -29.23 16.21 1.82
C ILE A 104 -30.07 16.48 3.08
N LEU A 105 -29.61 16.06 4.26
CA LEU A 105 -30.30 16.34 5.52
C LEU A 105 -30.46 17.83 5.78
N LYS A 106 -29.43 18.60 5.52
CA LYS A 106 -29.46 20.05 5.69
C LYS A 106 -30.49 20.70 4.77
N LEU A 107 -30.49 20.35 3.49
CA LEU A 107 -31.46 20.84 2.52
C LEU A 107 -32.92 20.42 2.88
N ALA A 108 -33.09 19.18 3.35
CA ALA A 108 -34.38 18.67 3.70
C ALA A 108 -34.97 19.34 4.95
N LYS A 109 -34.19 19.52 6.02
CA LYS A 109 -34.64 19.99 7.33
C LYS A 109 -34.56 21.51 7.48
N GLU A 110 -33.44 22.14 7.08
CA GLU A 110 -33.23 23.57 7.27
C GLU A 110 -33.90 24.41 6.18
N TYR A 111 -33.93 23.90 4.92
CA TYR A 111 -34.53 24.60 3.79
C TYR A 111 -35.92 24.08 3.40
N GLY A 112 -36.43 23.06 4.08
CA GLY A 112 -37.79 22.57 3.90
C GLY A 112 -38.09 21.84 2.60
N TYR A 113 -37.07 21.38 1.85
CA TYR A 113 -37.29 20.71 0.55
C TYR A 113 -37.86 19.29 0.67
N GLY A 114 -37.78 18.65 1.83
CA GLY A 114 -38.05 17.20 1.99
C GLY A 114 -36.95 16.34 1.38
N ILE A 115 -36.83 15.08 1.84
CA ILE A 115 -35.71 14.20 1.48
C ILE A 115 -35.60 13.95 -0.02
N THR A 116 -36.74 13.69 -0.68
CA THR A 116 -36.76 13.34 -2.11
C THR A 116 -36.20 14.47 -2.99
N LYS A 117 -36.67 15.71 -2.78
CA LYS A 117 -36.23 16.88 -3.55
C LYS A 117 -34.78 17.25 -3.18
N ALA A 118 -34.43 17.20 -1.89
CA ALA A 118 -33.06 17.46 -1.43
C ALA A 118 -32.07 16.48 -2.05
N THR A 119 -32.42 15.21 -2.22
CA THR A 119 -31.60 14.20 -2.87
C THR A 119 -31.39 14.51 -4.35
N SER A 120 -32.43 14.96 -5.06
CA SER A 120 -32.32 15.39 -6.47
C SER A 120 -31.37 16.57 -6.65
N GLU A 121 -31.54 17.62 -5.84
CA GLU A 121 -30.68 18.81 -5.87
C GLU A 121 -29.19 18.46 -5.58
N MET A 122 -28.96 17.61 -4.58
CA MET A 122 -27.62 17.15 -4.28
C MET A 122 -27.03 16.26 -5.38
N ALA A 123 -27.84 15.45 -6.07
CA ALA A 123 -27.38 14.63 -7.18
C ALA A 123 -26.82 15.49 -8.33
N GLU A 124 -27.36 16.68 -8.58
CA GLU A 124 -26.84 17.59 -9.61
C GLU A 124 -25.44 18.12 -9.29
N THR A 125 -25.09 18.21 -8.03
CA THR A 125 -23.76 18.65 -7.57
C THR A 125 -22.71 17.54 -7.58
N THR A 126 -23.12 16.29 -7.80
CA THR A 126 -22.25 15.10 -7.77
C THR A 126 -21.90 14.62 -9.19
N LYS A 127 -20.93 13.69 -9.29
CA LYS A 127 -20.50 13.10 -10.55
C LYS A 127 -20.87 11.62 -10.64
N PRO A 128 -21.10 11.08 -11.85
CA PRO A 128 -21.25 9.64 -12.03
C PRO A 128 -20.02 8.87 -11.49
N PRO A 129 -20.17 7.65 -10.95
CA PRO A 129 -21.43 6.86 -10.85
C PRO A 129 -22.34 7.26 -9.67
N PHE A 130 -21.86 8.03 -8.71
CA PHE A 130 -22.62 8.35 -7.49
C PHE A 130 -23.86 9.23 -7.77
N LYS A 131 -23.81 10.10 -8.79
CA LYS A 131 -24.99 10.85 -9.25
C LYS A 131 -26.17 9.91 -9.59
N ASP A 132 -25.87 8.86 -10.36
CA ASP A 132 -26.89 7.91 -10.82
C ASP A 132 -27.46 7.10 -9.67
N VAL A 133 -26.61 6.72 -8.71
CA VAL A 133 -27.02 6.08 -7.44
C VAL A 133 -27.96 6.96 -6.65
N LEU A 134 -27.65 8.26 -6.48
CA LEU A 134 -28.52 9.19 -5.75
C LEU A 134 -29.90 9.36 -6.42
N ILE A 135 -29.95 9.42 -7.76
CA ILE A 135 -31.21 9.50 -8.51
C ILE A 135 -32.08 8.25 -8.27
N ARG A 136 -31.45 7.06 -8.24
CA ARG A 136 -32.17 5.81 -7.94
C ARG A 136 -32.55 5.70 -6.46
N CYS A 137 -31.70 6.17 -5.53
CA CYS A 137 -32.07 6.28 -4.11
C CYS A 137 -33.27 7.24 -3.88
N GLN A 138 -33.36 8.33 -4.66
CA GLN A 138 -34.52 9.21 -4.61
C GLN A 138 -35.83 8.45 -4.87
N GLN A 139 -35.83 7.52 -5.83
CA GLN A 139 -37.01 6.67 -6.10
C GLN A 139 -37.33 5.75 -4.90
N ALA A 140 -36.29 5.18 -4.27
CA ALA A 140 -36.45 4.38 -3.05
C ALA A 140 -37.07 5.20 -1.91
N PHE A 141 -36.62 6.45 -1.71
CA PHE A 141 -37.17 7.33 -0.65
C PHE A 141 -38.60 7.81 -0.90
N SER A 142 -39.05 7.81 -2.13
CA SER A 142 -40.47 8.14 -2.48
C SER A 142 -41.38 6.92 -2.54
N SER A 143 -40.82 5.72 -2.46
CA SER A 143 -41.58 4.47 -2.55
C SER A 143 -42.15 4.03 -1.19
N THR A 144 -43.26 3.33 -1.20
CA THR A 144 -43.82 2.62 -0.04
C THR A 144 -42.97 1.39 0.35
N ASN A 145 -42.17 0.87 -0.57
CA ASN A 145 -41.26 -0.26 -0.32
C ASN A 145 -39.81 0.08 -0.73
N PRO A 146 -39.05 0.80 0.12
CA PRO A 146 -37.68 1.16 -0.19
C PRO A 146 -36.74 -0.05 -0.26
N LYS A 147 -37.05 -1.14 0.44
CA LYS A 147 -36.28 -2.36 0.52
C LYS A 147 -35.98 -2.96 -0.86
N GLY A 148 -36.99 -3.15 -1.71
CA GLY A 148 -36.80 -3.75 -3.03
C GLY A 148 -35.92 -2.92 -3.96
N TYR A 149 -36.02 -1.59 -3.90
CA TYR A 149 -35.12 -0.70 -4.65
C TYR A 149 -33.68 -0.75 -4.15
N LEU A 150 -33.49 -0.74 -2.82
CA LEU A 150 -32.13 -0.80 -2.22
C LEU A 150 -31.48 -2.17 -2.41
N GLU A 151 -32.27 -3.25 -2.44
CA GLU A 151 -31.78 -4.59 -2.79
C GLU A 151 -31.18 -4.60 -4.20
N LEU A 152 -31.97 -4.14 -5.18
CA LEU A 152 -31.51 -4.09 -6.56
C LEU A 152 -30.28 -3.19 -6.72
N GLU A 153 -30.29 -2.01 -6.09
CA GLU A 153 -29.17 -1.06 -6.19
C GLU A 153 -27.90 -1.61 -5.54
N SER A 154 -28.01 -2.21 -4.34
CA SER A 154 -26.86 -2.79 -3.64
C SER A 154 -26.28 -3.99 -4.38
N SER A 155 -27.12 -4.85 -4.99
CA SER A 155 -26.68 -5.99 -5.79
C SER A 155 -25.99 -5.53 -7.07
N THR A 156 -26.59 -4.59 -7.81
CA THR A 156 -26.03 -4.02 -9.05
C THR A 156 -24.66 -3.38 -8.79
N MET A 157 -24.56 -2.52 -7.78
CA MET A 157 -23.29 -1.88 -7.44
C MET A 157 -22.23 -2.87 -6.95
N SER A 158 -22.64 -3.91 -6.23
CA SER A 158 -21.73 -4.99 -5.79
C SER A 158 -21.20 -5.79 -6.97
N GLU A 159 -22.00 -6.03 -8.01
CA GLU A 159 -21.57 -6.72 -9.25
C GLU A 159 -20.67 -5.83 -10.10
N GLU A 160 -21.03 -4.56 -10.27
CA GLU A 160 -20.20 -3.59 -11.00
C GLU A 160 -18.83 -3.39 -10.32
N TYR A 161 -18.81 -3.33 -8.98
CA TYR A 161 -17.58 -3.27 -8.21
C TYR A 161 -16.75 -4.55 -8.38
N SER A 162 -17.38 -5.72 -8.37
CA SER A 162 -16.69 -6.99 -8.63
C SER A 162 -16.01 -6.99 -10.00
N GLY A 163 -16.74 -6.57 -11.04
CA GLY A 163 -16.18 -6.42 -12.39
C GLY A 163 -15.05 -5.40 -12.48
N TYR A 164 -15.16 -4.28 -11.76
CA TYR A 164 -14.06 -3.31 -11.65
C TYR A 164 -12.84 -3.91 -10.94
N TYR A 165 -13.05 -4.63 -9.85
CA TYR A 165 -11.99 -5.25 -9.06
C TYR A 165 -11.24 -6.31 -9.88
N ASP A 166 -11.95 -7.17 -10.61
CA ASP A 166 -11.34 -8.19 -11.48
C ASP A 166 -10.49 -7.56 -12.59
N ARG A 167 -10.96 -6.45 -13.20
CA ARG A 167 -10.14 -5.70 -14.17
C ARG A 167 -8.91 -5.07 -13.53
N ALA A 168 -9.04 -4.54 -12.30
CA ALA A 168 -7.92 -3.97 -11.58
C ALA A 168 -6.87 -5.03 -11.22
N ILE A 169 -7.28 -6.22 -10.77
CA ILE A 169 -6.38 -7.35 -10.49
C ILE A 169 -5.60 -7.78 -11.73
N LYS A 170 -6.28 -7.94 -12.88
CA LYS A 170 -5.61 -8.24 -14.16
C LYS A 170 -4.60 -7.16 -14.56
N SER A 171 -4.94 -5.90 -14.31
CA SER A 171 -4.03 -4.77 -14.59
C SER A 171 -2.83 -4.75 -13.63
N ILE A 172 -3.02 -5.13 -12.36
CA ILE A 172 -1.91 -5.27 -11.38
C ILE A 172 -0.96 -6.38 -11.82
N ASP A 173 -1.49 -7.52 -12.28
CA ASP A 173 -0.70 -8.65 -12.76
C ASP A 173 0.15 -8.24 -13.97
N MET A 174 -0.48 -7.63 -14.98
CA MET A 174 0.20 -7.13 -16.17
C MET A 174 1.26 -6.08 -15.83
N LEU A 175 0.90 -5.04 -15.08
CA LEU A 175 1.82 -3.96 -14.72
C LEU A 175 2.93 -4.43 -13.77
N GLY A 176 2.67 -5.39 -12.90
CA GLY A 176 3.67 -6.02 -12.05
C GLY A 176 4.72 -6.78 -12.85
N GLY A 177 4.29 -7.55 -13.87
CA GLY A 177 5.19 -8.21 -14.80
C GLY A 177 6.02 -7.23 -15.63
N VAL A 178 5.37 -6.19 -16.18
CA VAL A 178 6.04 -5.10 -16.90
C VAL A 178 7.05 -4.37 -16.01
N TYR A 179 6.68 -4.02 -14.79
CA TYR A 179 7.57 -3.38 -13.83
C TYR A 179 8.82 -4.23 -13.54
N SER A 180 8.64 -5.53 -13.30
CA SER A 180 9.76 -6.46 -13.06
C SER A 180 10.71 -6.53 -14.25
N THR A 181 10.18 -6.57 -15.47
CA THR A 181 10.97 -6.55 -16.72
C THR A 181 11.74 -5.24 -16.87
N PHE A 182 11.09 -4.09 -16.69
CA PHE A 182 11.75 -2.79 -16.77
C PHE A 182 12.81 -2.59 -15.69
N SER A 183 12.61 -3.15 -14.50
CA SER A 183 13.63 -3.12 -13.43
C SER A 183 14.94 -3.80 -13.89
N SER A 184 14.85 -4.92 -14.60
CA SER A 184 16.03 -5.61 -15.15
C SER A 184 16.62 -4.86 -16.36
N VAL A 185 15.78 -4.38 -17.27
CA VAL A 185 16.22 -3.63 -18.48
C VAL A 185 16.93 -2.33 -18.09
N ALA A 186 16.47 -1.65 -17.04
CA ALA A 186 17.10 -0.42 -16.55
C ALA A 186 18.58 -0.63 -16.19
N VAL A 187 18.93 -1.78 -15.60
CA VAL A 187 20.31 -2.12 -15.25
C VAL A 187 21.15 -2.39 -16.51
N PHE A 188 20.57 -3.08 -17.51
CA PHE A 188 21.27 -3.28 -18.79
C PHE A 188 21.55 -1.96 -19.50
N ILE A 189 20.61 -1.01 -19.47
CA ILE A 189 20.81 0.33 -20.04
C ILE A 189 21.98 1.03 -19.36
N ILE A 190 22.02 1.02 -18.02
CA ILE A 190 23.14 1.59 -17.27
C ILE A 190 24.45 0.93 -17.69
N MET A 191 24.49 -0.41 -17.77
CA MET A 191 25.68 -1.16 -18.18
C MET A 191 26.17 -0.75 -19.57
N ILE A 192 25.28 -0.61 -20.54
CA ILE A 192 25.65 -0.19 -21.91
C ILE A 192 26.20 1.24 -21.90
N LEU A 193 25.56 2.16 -21.16
CA LEU A 193 25.99 3.55 -21.12
C LEU A 193 27.34 3.71 -20.41
N ASP A 194 27.61 2.92 -19.37
CA ASP A 194 28.90 2.92 -18.67
C ASP A 194 30.04 2.42 -19.57
N ILE A 195 29.78 1.40 -20.40
CA ILE A 195 30.77 0.94 -21.39
C ILE A 195 30.96 2.00 -22.48
N LEU A 196 29.89 2.68 -22.91
CA LEU A 196 29.95 3.70 -23.96
C LEU A 196 30.86 4.88 -23.57
N VAL A 197 30.96 5.23 -22.28
CA VAL A 197 31.85 6.30 -21.79
C VAL A 197 33.31 6.03 -22.13
N VAL A 198 33.76 4.76 -22.16
CA VAL A 198 35.11 4.41 -22.54
C VAL A 198 35.46 4.89 -23.95
N PHE A 199 34.49 4.83 -24.87
CA PHE A 199 34.69 5.18 -26.29
C PHE A 199 34.39 6.66 -26.58
N THR A 200 33.46 7.29 -25.83
CA THR A 200 33.02 8.66 -26.11
C THR A 200 33.75 9.74 -25.32
N ASN A 201 34.47 9.36 -24.27
CA ASN A 201 35.14 10.26 -23.32
C ASN A 201 34.18 11.34 -22.70
N THR A 202 32.90 10.97 -22.54
CA THR A 202 31.86 11.88 -22.03
C THR A 202 31.25 11.33 -20.75
N PRO A 203 31.79 11.64 -19.55
CA PRO A 203 31.30 11.12 -18.27
C PRO A 203 29.85 11.45 -17.96
N SER A 204 29.31 12.51 -18.57
CA SER A 204 27.90 12.94 -18.43
C SER A 204 26.87 11.89 -18.86
N ILE A 205 27.25 10.97 -19.76
CA ILE A 205 26.37 9.88 -20.21
C ILE A 205 25.99 8.94 -19.06
N VAL A 206 26.89 8.68 -18.12
CA VAL A 206 26.64 7.84 -16.94
C VAL A 206 25.54 8.44 -16.07
N TYR A 207 25.64 9.74 -15.75
CA TYR A 207 24.63 10.42 -14.96
C TYR A 207 23.25 10.38 -15.63
N PHE A 208 23.23 10.61 -16.95
CA PHE A 208 22.01 10.52 -17.74
C PHE A 208 21.38 9.12 -17.68
N GLY A 209 22.19 8.06 -17.75
CA GLY A 209 21.75 6.67 -17.63
C GLY A 209 21.05 6.39 -16.29
N TYR A 210 21.67 6.77 -15.17
CA TYR A 210 21.07 6.61 -13.84
C TYR A 210 19.77 7.44 -13.68
N LEU A 211 19.72 8.66 -14.23
CA LEU A 211 18.54 9.50 -14.20
C LEU A 211 17.38 8.85 -14.96
N VAL A 212 17.62 8.44 -16.20
CA VAL A 212 16.58 7.80 -17.05
C VAL A 212 16.08 6.52 -16.41
N ALA A 213 16.98 5.63 -15.97
CA ALA A 213 16.62 4.37 -15.33
C ALA A 213 15.77 4.60 -14.07
N SER A 214 16.18 5.52 -13.22
CA SER A 214 15.44 5.89 -12.00
C SER A 214 14.06 6.44 -12.32
N SER A 215 13.95 7.34 -13.30
CA SER A 215 12.69 7.97 -13.72
C SER A 215 11.70 6.93 -14.25
N VAL A 216 12.15 6.00 -15.09
CA VAL A 216 11.32 4.92 -15.64
C VAL A 216 10.75 4.06 -14.51
N LEU A 217 11.58 3.64 -13.55
CA LEU A 217 11.13 2.81 -12.43
C LEU A 217 10.09 3.54 -11.55
N ILE A 218 10.31 4.82 -11.27
CA ILE A 218 9.37 5.63 -10.50
C ILE A 218 8.03 5.77 -11.23
N VAL A 219 8.05 6.06 -12.54
CA VAL A 219 6.84 6.19 -13.36
C VAL A 219 6.06 4.87 -13.40
N MET A 220 6.75 3.74 -13.56
CA MET A 220 6.12 2.41 -13.54
C MET A 220 5.48 2.08 -12.18
N TYR A 221 6.16 2.36 -11.07
CA TYR A 221 5.59 2.22 -9.72
C TYR A 221 4.32 3.07 -9.54
N VAL A 222 4.35 4.33 -9.99
CA VAL A 222 3.20 5.24 -9.90
C VAL A 222 2.05 4.75 -10.77
N GLY A 223 2.34 4.27 -11.97
CA GLY A 223 1.34 3.65 -12.86
C GLY A 223 0.64 2.47 -12.18
N LEU A 224 1.42 1.57 -11.56
CA LEU A 224 0.87 0.45 -10.80
C LEU A 224 0.00 0.94 -9.63
N LYS A 225 0.49 1.87 -8.83
CA LYS A 225 -0.26 2.44 -7.70
C LYS A 225 -1.57 3.11 -8.11
N ALA A 226 -1.65 3.70 -9.31
CA ALA A 226 -2.86 4.35 -9.83
C ALA A 226 -3.99 3.37 -10.18
N VAL A 227 -3.65 2.12 -10.47
CA VAL A 227 -4.59 1.06 -10.84
C VAL A 227 -5.06 0.25 -9.65
N VAL A 228 -4.27 0.19 -8.59
CA VAL A 228 -4.58 -0.59 -7.38
C VAL A 228 -5.87 -0.11 -6.72
N PRO A 229 -6.83 -1.02 -6.41
CA PRO A 229 -8.02 -0.70 -5.63
C PRO A 229 -7.64 -0.19 -4.23
N LYS A 230 -8.36 0.84 -3.76
CA LYS A 230 -8.12 1.45 -2.45
C LYS A 230 -8.92 0.73 -1.36
N ASP A 231 -8.60 -0.52 -1.13
CA ASP A 231 -9.22 -1.29 -0.07
C ASP A 231 -8.58 -0.96 1.28
N VAL A 232 -9.43 -0.80 2.30
CA VAL A 232 -8.98 -0.60 3.68
C VAL A 232 -9.10 -1.93 4.41
N LEU A 233 -7.96 -2.57 4.72
CA LEU A 233 -7.94 -3.83 5.48
C LEU A 233 -8.01 -3.59 6.99
N ILE A 234 -7.33 -2.55 7.47
CA ILE A 234 -7.07 -2.33 8.91
C ILE A 234 -7.82 -1.11 9.39
N HIS A 235 -8.53 -1.28 10.51
CA HIS A 235 -9.12 -0.22 11.29
C HIS A 235 -8.48 -0.21 12.68
N ILE A 236 -7.79 0.88 13.02
CA ILE A 236 -7.12 1.03 14.33
C ILE A 236 -7.85 2.10 15.12
N ASP A 237 -8.46 1.68 16.20
CA ASP A 237 -8.99 2.60 17.20
C ASP A 237 -7.84 3.25 17.96
N LYS A 238 -7.93 4.56 18.20
CA LYS A 238 -6.89 5.31 18.90
C LYS A 238 -6.84 4.96 20.39
N ASP A 239 -8.00 4.64 20.96
CA ASP A 239 -8.16 4.43 22.41
C ASP A 239 -7.80 2.99 22.82
N LEU A 240 -7.98 2.02 21.92
CA LEU A 240 -7.76 0.59 22.20
C LEU A 240 -6.98 -0.10 21.06
N PRO A 241 -5.72 0.25 20.85
CA PRO A 241 -4.92 -0.38 19.81
C PRO A 241 -4.64 -1.86 20.17
N PRO A 242 -4.68 -2.77 19.18
CA PRO A 242 -4.34 -4.18 19.40
C PRO A 242 -2.91 -4.36 19.89
N GLN A 243 -2.69 -5.36 20.74
CA GLN A 243 -1.37 -5.63 21.34
C GLN A 243 -0.27 -5.86 20.28
N GLN A 244 -0.61 -6.50 19.15
CA GLN A 244 0.32 -6.73 18.04
C GLN A 244 0.76 -5.41 17.39
N TYR A 245 -0.17 -4.48 17.20
CA TYR A 245 0.13 -3.15 16.66
C TYR A 245 1.01 -2.32 17.60
N THR A 246 0.74 -2.40 18.91
CA THR A 246 1.54 -1.69 19.92
C THR A 246 2.99 -2.16 19.90
N ARG A 247 3.23 -3.49 19.80
CA ARG A 247 4.59 -4.04 19.65
C ARG A 247 5.30 -3.53 18.40
N PHE A 248 4.60 -3.51 17.26
CA PHE A 248 5.15 -2.92 16.03
C PHE A 248 5.55 -1.47 16.22
N LYS A 249 4.66 -0.64 16.82
CA LYS A 249 4.91 0.79 17.05
C LYS A 249 6.10 1.04 17.98
N THR A 250 6.35 0.15 18.96
CA THR A 250 7.48 0.25 19.88
C THR A 250 8.80 -0.12 19.21
N VAL A 251 8.81 -1.12 18.31
CA VAL A 251 10.04 -1.61 17.66
C VAL A 251 10.46 -0.72 16.47
N LEU A 252 9.51 -0.05 15.82
CA LEU A 252 9.77 0.79 14.66
C LEU A 252 10.85 1.87 14.87
N PRO A 253 10.82 2.70 15.93
CA PRO A 253 11.85 3.74 16.15
C PRO A 253 13.22 3.13 16.43
N ILE A 254 13.30 1.96 17.07
CA ILE A 254 14.57 1.25 17.31
C ILE A 254 15.21 0.85 15.99
N ALA A 255 14.42 0.30 15.05
CA ALA A 255 14.93 -0.05 13.72
C ALA A 255 15.39 1.18 12.93
N CYS A 256 14.65 2.29 13.02
CA CYS A 256 15.11 3.55 12.42
C CYS A 256 16.43 4.05 13.03
N ALA A 257 16.63 3.91 14.34
CA ALA A 257 17.90 4.24 14.98
C ALA A 257 19.06 3.34 14.51
N CYS A 258 18.77 2.05 14.22
CA CYS A 258 19.77 1.10 13.71
C CYS A 258 20.24 1.39 12.26
N THR A 259 19.59 2.30 11.53
CA THR A 259 20.09 2.74 10.21
C THR A 259 21.39 3.54 10.32
N VAL A 260 21.61 4.23 11.44
CA VAL A 260 22.85 4.99 11.70
C VAL A 260 24.08 4.06 11.80
N PRO A 261 24.10 3.03 12.67
CA PRO A 261 25.19 2.06 12.67
C PRO A 261 25.35 1.30 11.35
N ALA A 262 24.25 1.04 10.61
CA ALA A 262 24.34 0.44 9.29
C ALA A 262 25.11 1.34 8.30
N ALA A 263 24.87 2.66 8.34
CA ALA A 263 25.62 3.63 7.55
C ALA A 263 27.11 3.68 7.95
N LEU A 264 27.42 3.62 9.25
CA LEU A 264 28.80 3.55 9.73
C LEU A 264 29.52 2.27 9.26
N VAL A 265 28.84 1.12 9.34
CA VAL A 265 29.37 -0.15 8.80
C VAL A 265 29.59 -0.06 7.29
N SER A 266 28.71 0.61 6.53
CA SER A 266 28.90 0.84 5.10
C SER A 266 30.16 1.64 4.80
N ILE A 267 30.52 2.61 5.64
CA ILE A 267 31.72 3.46 5.47
C ILE A 267 33.00 2.68 5.83
N ILE A 268 32.95 1.90 6.91
CA ILE A 268 34.16 1.21 7.47
C ILE A 268 34.48 -0.08 6.70
N TYR A 269 33.45 -0.93 6.49
CA TYR A 269 33.63 -2.28 5.93
C TYR A 269 33.14 -2.40 4.47
N GLY A 270 32.46 -1.38 3.95
CA GLY A 270 31.92 -1.34 2.59
C GLY A 270 30.41 -1.49 2.55
N TYR A 271 29.81 -1.02 1.46
CA TYR A 271 28.36 -0.95 1.26
C TYR A 271 27.61 -2.28 1.45
N PRO A 272 28.13 -3.46 0.99
CA PRO A 272 27.40 -4.72 1.14
C PRO A 272 27.10 -5.11 2.58
N TYR A 273 28.05 -4.88 3.48
CA TYR A 273 27.89 -5.17 4.91
C TYR A 273 26.87 -4.22 5.57
N GLY A 274 26.86 -2.96 5.15
CA GLY A 274 25.83 -2.01 5.59
C GLY A 274 24.42 -2.43 5.18
N PHE A 275 24.24 -2.98 3.97
CA PHE A 275 22.96 -3.51 3.52
C PHE A 275 22.50 -4.71 4.36
N LEU A 276 23.40 -5.59 4.76
CA LEU A 276 23.08 -6.71 5.65
C LEU A 276 22.60 -6.21 7.03
N VAL A 277 23.31 -5.24 7.62
CA VAL A 277 22.96 -4.68 8.93
C VAL A 277 21.63 -3.91 8.85
N ALA A 278 21.46 -3.05 7.83
CA ALA A 278 20.20 -2.32 7.62
C ALA A 278 19.03 -3.29 7.37
N GLY A 279 19.24 -4.31 6.56
CA GLY A 279 18.23 -5.33 6.30
C GLY A 279 17.81 -6.07 7.57
N ALA A 280 18.76 -6.50 8.40
CA ALA A 280 18.47 -7.14 9.68
C ALA A 280 17.70 -6.22 10.64
N ALA A 281 18.03 -4.93 10.66
CA ALA A 281 17.32 -3.93 11.46
C ALA A 281 15.84 -3.78 11.03
N PHE A 282 15.56 -3.74 9.72
CA PHE A 282 14.18 -3.63 9.21
C PHE A 282 13.39 -4.92 9.30
N LEU A 283 14.03 -6.09 9.37
CA LEU A 283 13.32 -7.36 9.55
C LEU A 283 12.52 -7.41 10.85
N LEU A 284 13.03 -6.85 11.95
CA LEU A 284 12.36 -6.91 13.25
C LEU A 284 10.98 -6.22 13.23
N PRO A 285 10.86 -4.91 12.91
CA PRO A 285 9.56 -4.26 12.82
C PRO A 285 8.72 -4.84 11.68
N GLY A 286 9.33 -5.23 10.57
CA GLY A 286 8.65 -5.87 9.45
C GLY A 286 7.97 -7.18 9.85
N TYR A 287 8.61 -8.02 10.65
CA TYR A 287 8.04 -9.25 11.19
C TYR A 287 6.82 -8.99 12.10
N TYR A 288 6.91 -8.01 13.01
CA TYR A 288 5.77 -7.65 13.86
C TYR A 288 4.62 -7.06 13.05
N ALA A 289 4.90 -6.25 12.04
CA ALA A 289 3.89 -5.72 11.12
C ALA A 289 3.19 -6.83 10.32
N TYR A 290 3.96 -7.76 9.77
CA TYR A 290 3.44 -8.92 9.05
C TYR A 290 2.60 -9.82 9.95
N LYS A 291 3.07 -10.10 11.16
CA LYS A 291 2.32 -10.89 12.15
C LYS A 291 0.98 -10.22 12.52
N PHE A 292 0.96 -8.90 12.63
CA PHE A 292 -0.25 -8.13 12.86
C PHE A 292 -1.20 -8.24 11.65
N GLU A 293 -0.70 -8.06 10.44
CA GLU A 293 -1.51 -8.22 9.21
C GLU A 293 -2.10 -9.63 9.11
N MET A 294 -1.30 -10.67 9.33
CA MET A 294 -1.76 -12.06 9.32
C MET A 294 -2.76 -12.39 10.46
N PHE A 295 -2.72 -11.63 11.55
CA PHE A 295 -3.76 -11.72 12.56
C PHE A 295 -5.08 -11.18 12.04
N VAL A 296 -5.10 -10.00 11.41
CA VAL A 296 -6.30 -9.38 10.84
C VAL A 296 -6.88 -10.23 9.71
N VAL A 297 -6.04 -10.76 8.82
CA VAL A 297 -6.46 -11.68 7.76
C VAL A 297 -7.15 -12.92 8.34
N GLY A 298 -6.54 -13.56 9.35
CA GLY A 298 -7.13 -14.75 9.97
C GLY A 298 -8.41 -14.48 10.78
N VAL A 299 -8.61 -13.23 11.24
CA VAL A 299 -9.90 -12.81 11.82
C VAL A 299 -10.94 -12.68 10.69
N ASN A 300 -10.59 -12.05 9.58
CA ASN A 300 -11.51 -11.85 8.45
C ASN A 300 -11.98 -13.17 7.82
N GLU A 301 -11.13 -14.21 7.80
CA GLU A 301 -11.47 -15.52 7.23
C GLU A 301 -12.68 -16.18 7.93
N ASN A 302 -12.79 -16.03 9.24
CA ASN A 302 -13.84 -16.67 10.02
C ASN A 302 -15.02 -15.72 10.35
N TYR A 303 -14.88 -14.44 10.05
CA TYR A 303 -15.89 -13.46 10.39
C TYR A 303 -17.22 -13.62 9.65
N PRO A 304 -17.28 -14.06 8.36
CA PRO A 304 -18.55 -14.33 7.68
C PRO A 304 -19.40 -15.38 8.42
N THR A 305 -18.77 -16.41 8.99
CA THR A 305 -19.46 -17.44 9.79
C THR A 305 -19.97 -16.86 11.10
N LEU A 306 -19.19 -15.98 11.74
CA LEU A 306 -19.61 -15.32 12.97
C LEU A 306 -20.85 -14.46 12.74
N ILE A 307 -20.84 -13.56 11.74
CA ILE A 307 -21.93 -12.58 11.55
C ILE A 307 -23.24 -13.26 11.11
N LYS A 308 -23.16 -14.33 10.28
CA LYS A 308 -24.31 -15.15 9.93
C LYS A 308 -24.88 -15.85 11.17
N GLY A 309 -24.04 -16.51 11.95
CA GLY A 309 -24.46 -17.21 13.17
C GLY A 309 -24.99 -16.25 14.24
N LEU A 310 -24.46 -15.03 14.37
CA LEU A 310 -25.04 -13.99 15.24
C LEU A 310 -26.45 -13.59 14.75
N GLY A 311 -26.62 -13.36 13.45
CA GLY A 311 -27.93 -13.01 12.87
C GLY A 311 -28.98 -14.10 13.13
N GLU A 312 -28.66 -15.36 12.85
CA GLU A 312 -29.54 -16.51 13.07
C GLU A 312 -29.96 -16.67 14.54
N ASN A 313 -28.99 -16.61 15.46
CA ASN A 313 -29.25 -16.81 16.88
C ASN A 313 -29.92 -15.61 17.54
N MET A 314 -29.66 -14.37 17.10
CA MET A 314 -30.34 -13.19 17.60
C MET A 314 -31.77 -13.08 17.08
N ALA A 315 -32.07 -13.53 15.88
CA ALA A 315 -33.42 -13.59 15.36
C ALA A 315 -34.31 -14.54 16.19
N SER A 316 -33.72 -15.64 16.73
CA SER A 316 -34.45 -16.61 17.54
C SER A 316 -34.54 -16.24 19.02
N SER A 317 -33.50 -15.65 19.62
CA SER A 317 -33.39 -15.43 21.07
C SER A 317 -33.44 -13.97 21.52
N SER A 318 -33.34 -13.02 20.60
CA SER A 318 -33.23 -11.56 20.86
C SER A 318 -32.16 -11.16 21.87
N SER A 319 -31.23 -12.08 22.20
CA SER A 319 -30.18 -11.90 23.21
C SER A 319 -28.81 -12.12 22.61
N LEU A 320 -27.97 -11.06 22.62
CA LEU A 320 -26.58 -11.14 22.17
C LEU A 320 -25.76 -12.17 22.98
N GLN A 321 -26.04 -12.28 24.29
CA GLN A 321 -25.35 -13.26 25.13
C GLN A 321 -25.58 -14.70 24.65
N ASN A 322 -26.84 -15.07 24.39
CA ASN A 322 -27.18 -16.38 23.90
C ASN A 322 -26.61 -16.61 22.51
N ALA A 323 -26.74 -15.64 21.61
CA ALA A 323 -26.20 -15.71 20.25
C ALA A 323 -24.69 -15.96 20.26
N ILE A 324 -23.91 -15.20 21.05
CA ILE A 324 -22.46 -15.41 21.17
C ILE A 324 -22.17 -16.80 21.78
N SER A 325 -22.93 -17.27 22.76
CA SER A 325 -22.69 -18.57 23.38
C SER A 325 -22.83 -19.71 22.38
N TYR A 326 -23.81 -19.66 21.50
CA TYR A 326 -23.99 -20.68 20.44
C TYR A 326 -22.88 -20.61 19.38
N VAL A 327 -22.52 -19.42 18.97
CA VAL A 327 -21.46 -19.24 17.95
C VAL A 327 -20.07 -19.65 18.48
N LEU A 328 -19.82 -19.63 19.79
CA LEU A 328 -18.57 -20.09 20.40
C LEU A 328 -18.28 -21.59 20.20
N TYR A 329 -19.31 -22.42 19.90
CA TYR A 329 -19.12 -23.82 19.55
C TYR A 329 -18.57 -24.04 18.15
N LEU A 330 -18.62 -23.03 17.28
CA LEU A 330 -18.07 -23.09 15.93
C LEU A 330 -16.53 -22.97 15.95
N GLU A 331 -15.89 -23.46 14.89
CA GLU A 331 -14.47 -23.25 14.66
C GLU A 331 -14.22 -21.85 14.08
N LEU A 332 -13.81 -20.93 14.92
CA LEU A 332 -13.61 -19.51 14.58
C LEU A 332 -12.14 -19.08 14.52
N GLY A 333 -11.21 -20.02 14.59
CA GLY A 333 -9.77 -19.73 14.51
C GLY A 333 -9.35 -18.59 15.47
N LYS A 334 -8.65 -17.57 14.93
CA LYS A 334 -8.16 -16.41 15.71
C LYS A 334 -9.29 -15.55 16.31
N LEU A 335 -10.49 -15.63 15.77
CA LEU A 335 -11.65 -14.88 16.23
C LEU A 335 -12.22 -15.41 17.54
N LYS A 336 -11.98 -16.70 17.86
CA LYS A 336 -12.55 -17.39 19.04
C LYS A 336 -12.17 -16.70 20.36
N ASP A 337 -10.92 -16.28 20.52
CA ASP A 337 -10.47 -15.62 21.74
C ASP A 337 -11.02 -14.20 21.89
N LEU A 338 -11.22 -13.50 20.78
CA LEU A 338 -11.89 -12.20 20.76
C LEU A 338 -13.35 -12.36 21.20
N LEU A 339 -14.02 -13.38 20.68
CA LEU A 339 -15.42 -13.67 20.99
C LEU A 339 -15.63 -14.12 22.44
N LYS A 340 -14.71 -14.89 23.04
CA LYS A 340 -14.73 -15.21 24.48
C LYS A 340 -14.68 -13.95 25.34
N ARG A 341 -13.86 -12.96 24.98
CA ARG A 341 -13.82 -11.68 25.70
C ARG A 341 -15.12 -10.88 25.52
N ALA A 342 -15.69 -10.88 24.32
CA ALA A 342 -16.99 -10.26 24.08
C ALA A 342 -18.09 -10.94 24.91
N TYR A 343 -18.12 -12.27 24.94
CA TYR A 343 -19.05 -13.02 25.80
C TYR A 343 -18.94 -12.67 27.27
N ALA A 344 -17.70 -12.61 27.81
CA ALA A 344 -17.47 -12.22 29.18
C ALA A 344 -18.01 -10.81 29.49
N ARG A 345 -17.86 -9.86 28.56
CA ARG A 345 -18.38 -8.48 28.70
C ARG A 345 -19.91 -8.45 28.77
N VAL A 346 -20.57 -9.15 27.85
CA VAL A 346 -22.04 -9.21 27.86
C VAL A 346 -22.55 -9.89 29.13
N LYS A 347 -21.87 -10.96 29.59
CA LYS A 347 -22.23 -11.69 30.81
C LYS A 347 -22.18 -10.80 32.08
N ILE A 348 -21.26 -9.82 32.14
CA ILE A 348 -21.17 -8.87 33.26
C ILE A 348 -22.03 -7.61 33.06
N GLY A 349 -22.88 -7.58 32.03
CA GLY A 349 -23.84 -6.50 31.79
C GLY A 349 -23.31 -5.32 30.99
N VAL A 350 -22.20 -5.45 30.27
CA VAL A 350 -21.76 -4.42 29.32
C VAL A 350 -22.74 -4.35 28.15
N ASP A 351 -23.11 -3.15 27.75
CA ASP A 351 -24.04 -2.89 26.66
C ASP A 351 -23.61 -3.60 25.36
N ASN A 352 -24.60 -4.08 24.59
CA ASN A 352 -24.40 -4.82 23.36
C ASN A 352 -23.62 -4.03 22.30
N ALA A 353 -23.99 -2.75 22.11
CA ALA A 353 -23.32 -1.87 21.13
C ALA A 353 -21.85 -1.67 21.51
N LYS A 354 -21.59 -1.38 22.80
CA LYS A 354 -20.23 -1.22 23.31
C LYS A 354 -19.41 -2.51 23.19
N THR A 355 -20.01 -3.67 23.43
CA THR A 355 -19.33 -4.97 23.32
C THR A 355 -18.89 -5.26 21.88
N LEU A 356 -19.76 -5.05 20.88
CA LEU A 356 -19.42 -5.25 19.48
C LEU A 356 -18.43 -4.20 18.96
N THR A 357 -18.50 -2.95 19.44
CA THR A 357 -17.50 -1.93 19.13
C THR A 357 -16.12 -2.31 19.66
N LEU A 358 -16.03 -2.78 20.92
CA LEU A 358 -14.79 -3.26 21.51
C LEU A 358 -14.23 -4.49 20.77
N LEU A 359 -15.11 -5.41 20.34
CA LEU A 359 -14.73 -6.56 19.52
C LEU A 359 -14.09 -6.08 18.20
N SER A 360 -14.67 -5.06 17.56
CA SER A 360 -14.16 -4.48 16.32
C SER A 360 -12.78 -3.82 16.50
N SER A 361 -12.60 -3.08 17.60
CA SER A 361 -11.32 -2.42 17.92
C SER A 361 -10.22 -3.45 18.19
N GLU A 362 -10.52 -4.54 18.93
CA GLU A 362 -9.59 -5.64 19.20
C GLU A 362 -9.26 -6.47 17.94
N ALA A 363 -10.22 -6.64 17.03
CA ALA A 363 -10.04 -7.31 15.75
C ALA A 363 -9.16 -6.51 14.79
N ALA A 364 -9.12 -5.18 14.95
CA ALA A 364 -8.40 -4.23 14.09
C ALA A 364 -8.71 -4.37 12.60
N SER A 365 -9.83 -4.97 12.25
CA SER A 365 -10.28 -5.19 10.88
C SER A 365 -11.33 -4.17 10.48
N HIS A 366 -11.14 -3.54 9.31
CA HIS A 366 -12.13 -2.64 8.74
C HIS A 366 -13.42 -3.38 8.36
N THR A 367 -13.30 -4.61 7.85
CA THR A 367 -14.45 -5.44 7.50
C THR A 367 -15.31 -5.75 8.73
N VAL A 368 -14.67 -6.16 9.84
CA VAL A 368 -15.35 -6.44 11.12
C VAL A 368 -16.00 -5.18 11.67
N TYR A 369 -15.27 -4.05 11.65
CA TYR A 369 -15.77 -2.77 12.14
C TYR A 369 -17.03 -2.32 11.39
N MET A 370 -16.98 -2.30 10.05
CA MET A 370 -18.11 -1.87 9.24
C MET A 370 -19.30 -2.81 9.35
N ALA A 371 -19.09 -4.14 9.33
CA ALA A 371 -20.15 -5.10 9.45
C ALA A 371 -20.82 -5.07 10.84
N ASN A 372 -20.06 -4.98 11.93
CA ASN A 372 -20.62 -4.82 13.27
C ASN A 372 -21.42 -3.52 13.41
N LYS A 373 -20.95 -2.42 12.83
CA LYS A 373 -21.67 -1.15 12.81
C LYS A 373 -23.01 -1.28 12.06
N MET A 374 -22.99 -1.83 10.84
CA MET A 374 -24.21 -2.06 10.05
C MET A 374 -25.17 -2.99 10.78
N PHE A 375 -24.67 -4.02 11.45
CA PHE A 375 -25.47 -4.97 12.22
C PHE A 375 -26.15 -4.30 13.42
N LEU A 376 -25.41 -3.45 14.16
CA LEU A 376 -25.93 -2.69 15.30
C LEU A 376 -26.97 -1.66 14.87
N ASP A 377 -26.70 -0.93 13.80
CA ASP A 377 -27.64 0.05 13.27
C ASP A 377 -28.93 -0.66 12.80
N SER A 378 -28.82 -1.79 12.10
CA SER A 378 -29.97 -2.62 11.70
C SER A 378 -30.77 -3.15 12.90
N PHE A 379 -30.06 -3.62 13.94
CA PHE A 379 -30.70 -4.06 15.19
C PHE A 379 -31.48 -2.94 15.88
N SER A 380 -30.92 -1.73 15.90
CA SER A 380 -31.54 -0.56 16.54
C SER A 380 -32.83 -0.13 15.85
N TYR A 381 -32.99 -0.40 14.55
CA TYR A 381 -34.20 -0.13 13.78
C TYR A 381 -35.12 -1.34 13.63
N GLY A 382 -34.90 -2.42 14.40
CA GLY A 382 -35.79 -3.59 14.42
C GLY A 382 -35.74 -4.42 13.15
N ALA A 383 -34.64 -4.41 12.41
CA ALA A 383 -34.51 -5.20 11.20
C ALA A 383 -34.50 -6.70 11.48
N ASP A 384 -34.91 -7.50 10.49
CA ASP A 384 -34.79 -8.95 10.54
C ASP A 384 -33.29 -9.34 10.53
N LEU A 385 -32.78 -9.72 11.70
CA LEU A 385 -31.37 -10.00 11.91
C LEU A 385 -30.91 -11.26 11.18
N LEU A 386 -31.81 -12.20 10.85
CA LEU A 386 -31.49 -13.36 10.03
C LEU A 386 -31.07 -12.92 8.63
N GLU A 387 -31.87 -12.07 8.00
CA GLU A 387 -31.57 -11.55 6.67
C GLU A 387 -30.36 -10.59 6.68
N VAL A 388 -30.28 -9.71 7.67
CA VAL A 388 -29.11 -8.83 7.86
C VAL A 388 -27.82 -9.64 8.01
N GLY A 389 -27.81 -10.70 8.84
CA GLY A 389 -26.66 -11.58 9.00
C GLY A 389 -26.24 -12.25 7.69
N LYS A 390 -27.20 -12.67 6.85
CA LYS A 390 -26.92 -13.23 5.52
C LYS A 390 -26.31 -12.19 4.58
N ILE A 391 -26.90 -10.98 4.50
CA ILE A 391 -26.42 -9.89 3.65
C ILE A 391 -24.99 -9.51 3.99
N LEU A 392 -24.72 -9.23 5.27
CA LEU A 392 -23.40 -8.85 5.76
C LEU A 392 -22.38 -9.98 5.61
N GLY A 393 -22.79 -11.21 5.93
CA GLY A 393 -21.95 -12.39 5.76
C GLY A 393 -21.55 -12.63 4.31
N ASN A 394 -22.48 -12.48 3.35
CA ASN A 394 -22.19 -12.61 1.93
C ASN A 394 -21.25 -11.51 1.43
N ASN A 395 -21.43 -10.27 1.90
CA ASN A 395 -20.50 -9.18 1.59
C ASN A 395 -19.09 -9.45 2.13
N CYS A 396 -18.98 -9.98 3.35
CA CYS A 396 -17.69 -10.37 3.92
C CYS A 396 -17.01 -11.49 3.12
N VAL A 397 -17.78 -12.48 2.63
CA VAL A 397 -17.26 -13.54 1.73
C VAL A 397 -16.72 -12.93 0.44
N LYS A 398 -17.46 -12.02 -0.22
CA LYS A 398 -16.99 -11.33 -1.44
C LYS A 398 -15.70 -10.55 -1.18
N SER A 399 -15.63 -9.81 -0.06
CA SER A 399 -14.41 -9.09 0.33
C SER A 399 -13.22 -10.03 0.54
N LEU A 400 -13.45 -11.20 1.12
CA LEU A 400 -12.43 -12.23 1.29
C LEU A 400 -11.96 -12.83 -0.04
N GLU A 401 -12.88 -13.07 -0.99
CA GLU A 401 -12.55 -13.52 -2.34
C GLU A 401 -11.66 -12.50 -3.08
N PHE A 402 -11.98 -11.22 -2.99
CA PHE A 402 -11.15 -10.16 -3.56
C PHE A 402 -9.74 -10.15 -2.96
N SER A 403 -9.64 -10.27 -1.64
CA SER A 403 -8.36 -10.34 -0.94
C SER A 403 -7.53 -11.55 -1.39
N LYS A 404 -8.15 -12.73 -1.53
CA LYS A 404 -7.48 -13.94 -2.02
C LYS A 404 -7.00 -13.84 -3.48
N LYS A 405 -7.83 -13.28 -4.38
CA LYS A 405 -7.45 -13.03 -5.77
C LYS A 405 -6.24 -12.10 -5.84
N ARG A 406 -6.25 -11.02 -5.04
CA ARG A 406 -5.16 -10.06 -4.96
C ARG A 406 -3.88 -10.68 -4.41
N GLU A 407 -3.98 -11.50 -3.37
CA GLU A 407 -2.86 -12.22 -2.79
C GLU A 407 -2.22 -13.20 -3.80
N ALA A 408 -3.01 -13.88 -4.63
CA ALA A 408 -2.50 -14.79 -5.65
C ALA A 408 -1.61 -14.04 -6.67
N VAL A 409 -2.06 -12.90 -7.18
CA VAL A 409 -1.27 -12.06 -8.09
C VAL A 409 -0.03 -11.49 -7.39
N ALA A 410 -0.18 -11.04 -6.14
CA ALA A 410 0.94 -10.51 -5.38
C ALA A 410 2.04 -11.56 -5.15
N LYS A 411 1.69 -12.83 -4.94
CA LYS A 411 2.67 -13.94 -4.83
C LYS A 411 3.49 -14.14 -6.11
N THR A 412 2.88 -13.98 -7.28
CA THR A 412 3.59 -14.05 -8.57
C THR A 412 4.62 -12.92 -8.70
N ILE A 413 4.20 -11.68 -8.38
CA ILE A 413 5.10 -10.52 -8.39
C ILE A 413 6.19 -10.66 -7.33
N GLU A 414 5.86 -11.22 -6.16
CA GLU A 414 6.80 -11.50 -5.08
C GLU A 414 7.89 -12.48 -5.53
N ALA A 415 7.52 -13.61 -6.14
CA ALA A 415 8.46 -14.61 -6.63
C ALA A 415 9.41 -14.03 -7.68
N THR A 416 8.89 -13.27 -8.65
CA THR A 416 9.71 -12.62 -9.69
C THR A 416 10.63 -11.55 -9.10
N THR A 417 10.17 -10.76 -8.13
CA THR A 417 10.98 -9.73 -7.46
C THR A 417 12.13 -10.33 -6.68
N PHE A 418 11.89 -11.39 -5.89
CA PHE A 418 12.93 -12.06 -5.12
C PHE A 418 13.98 -12.77 -5.99
N LEU A 419 13.59 -13.16 -7.20
CA LEU A 419 14.52 -13.74 -8.16
C LEU A 419 15.33 -12.67 -8.90
N LEU A 420 14.69 -11.60 -9.35
CA LEU A 420 15.34 -10.57 -10.17
C LEU A 420 16.21 -9.59 -9.38
N GLN A 421 15.88 -9.29 -8.12
CA GLN A 421 16.65 -8.37 -7.29
C GLN A 421 18.12 -8.80 -7.11
N PRO A 422 18.45 -10.04 -6.70
CA PRO A 422 19.83 -10.50 -6.62
C PRO A 422 20.56 -10.44 -7.96
N ILE A 423 19.91 -10.81 -9.06
CA ILE A 423 20.47 -10.77 -10.41
C ILE A 423 20.85 -9.32 -10.78
N THR A 424 19.95 -8.37 -10.51
CA THR A 424 20.18 -6.94 -10.70
C THR A 424 21.43 -6.47 -9.95
N VAL A 425 21.58 -6.87 -8.68
CA VAL A 425 22.74 -6.51 -7.85
C VAL A 425 24.03 -7.14 -8.37
N VAL A 426 23.98 -8.40 -8.77
CA VAL A 426 25.14 -9.07 -9.37
C VAL A 426 25.60 -8.34 -10.63
N LEU A 427 24.69 -7.97 -11.53
CA LEU A 427 25.00 -7.23 -12.75
C LEU A 427 25.65 -5.87 -12.46
N LEU A 428 25.11 -5.09 -11.52
CA LEU A 428 25.69 -3.81 -11.11
C LEU A 428 27.08 -3.98 -10.45
N THR A 429 27.28 -5.07 -9.70
CA THR A 429 28.59 -5.38 -9.10
C THR A 429 29.62 -5.76 -10.15
N VAL A 430 29.24 -6.60 -11.10
CA VAL A 430 30.09 -6.99 -12.25
C VAL A 430 30.47 -5.75 -13.04
N LEU A 431 29.52 -4.86 -13.30
CA LEU A 431 29.77 -3.58 -13.97
C LEU A 431 30.83 -2.73 -13.25
N THR A 432 30.66 -2.57 -11.92
CA THR A 432 31.64 -1.83 -11.11
C THR A 432 33.04 -2.44 -11.22
N PHE A 433 33.11 -3.77 -11.22
CA PHE A 433 34.38 -4.48 -11.35
C PHE A 433 35.00 -4.29 -12.73
N MET A 434 34.19 -4.46 -13.81
CA MET A 434 34.63 -4.26 -15.19
C MET A 434 35.10 -2.82 -15.44
N SER A 435 34.38 -1.82 -14.90
CA SER A 435 34.80 -0.42 -15.02
C SER A 435 36.16 -0.15 -14.39
N LYS A 436 36.44 -0.76 -13.23
CA LYS A 436 37.77 -0.67 -12.59
C LYS A 436 38.86 -1.38 -13.44
N TYR A 437 38.53 -2.56 -13.97
CA TYR A 437 39.43 -3.32 -14.82
C TYR A 437 39.79 -2.56 -16.10
N PHE A 438 38.79 -2.05 -16.82
CA PHE A 438 39.04 -1.25 -18.03
C PHE A 438 39.86 0.00 -17.72
N ASN A 439 39.55 0.71 -16.65
CA ASN A 439 40.31 1.90 -16.28
C ASN A 439 41.80 1.58 -15.99
N SER A 440 42.10 0.46 -15.32
CA SER A 440 43.50 0.05 -15.05
C SER A 440 44.22 -0.45 -16.30
N THR A 441 43.51 -1.11 -17.23
CA THR A 441 44.15 -1.75 -18.40
C THR A 441 44.28 -0.76 -19.56
N LEU A 442 43.27 0.06 -19.82
CA LEU A 442 43.21 0.98 -20.96
C LEU A 442 44.14 2.19 -20.77
N THR A 443 44.37 2.63 -19.53
CA THR A 443 45.35 3.71 -19.23
C THR A 443 46.81 3.31 -19.48
N SER A 444 47.07 2.00 -19.60
CA SER A 444 48.43 1.48 -19.90
C SER A 444 48.74 1.32 -21.40
N VAL A 445 47.76 1.59 -22.30
CA VAL A 445 47.94 1.44 -23.76
C VAL A 445 48.38 2.77 -24.39
N PRO A 446 49.64 2.93 -24.86
CA PRO A 446 50.21 4.24 -25.19
C PRO A 446 49.67 4.87 -26.49
N TYR A 447 48.89 4.16 -27.32
CA TYR A 447 48.50 4.62 -28.66
C TYR A 447 47.02 5.06 -28.79
N PHE A 448 46.21 4.89 -27.75
CA PHE A 448 44.80 5.27 -27.75
C PHE A 448 44.44 6.11 -26.54
N THR A 449 43.88 7.28 -26.74
CA THR A 449 43.29 8.10 -25.67
C THR A 449 41.88 7.62 -25.35
N PHE A 450 41.77 6.63 -24.47
CA PHE A 450 40.48 6.19 -23.94
C PHE A 450 39.97 7.18 -22.88
N GLY A 451 38.67 7.36 -22.82
CA GLY A 451 38.03 8.17 -21.78
C GLY A 451 38.27 7.59 -20.39
N THR A 452 38.50 8.45 -19.43
CA THR A 452 38.59 8.04 -18.01
C THR A 452 37.21 7.70 -17.48
N ILE A 453 37.00 6.47 -17.05
CA ILE A 453 35.74 6.04 -16.46
C ILE A 453 35.61 6.63 -15.05
N PRO A 454 34.51 7.36 -14.73
CA PRO A 454 34.32 7.93 -13.41
C PRO A 454 33.90 6.86 -12.40
N THR A 455 34.84 6.03 -11.95
CA THR A 455 34.59 4.85 -11.09
C THR A 455 33.88 5.19 -9.78
N VAL A 456 34.14 6.38 -9.22
CA VAL A 456 33.49 6.86 -8.00
C VAL A 456 31.98 7.09 -8.26
N VAL A 457 31.66 7.70 -9.39
CA VAL A 457 30.28 7.99 -9.79
C VAL A 457 29.50 6.71 -10.03
N ILE A 458 30.09 5.74 -10.73
CA ILE A 458 29.50 4.44 -10.98
C ILE A 458 29.23 3.70 -9.66
N ASN A 459 30.20 3.71 -8.73
CA ASN A 459 30.03 3.04 -7.45
C ASN A 459 28.90 3.65 -6.62
N ILE A 460 28.85 4.98 -6.52
CA ILE A 460 27.76 5.70 -5.81
C ILE A 460 26.43 5.49 -6.53
N GLY A 461 26.41 5.60 -7.87
CA GLY A 461 25.22 5.38 -8.69
C GLY A 461 24.63 3.97 -8.52
N ASN A 462 25.50 2.94 -8.48
CA ASN A 462 25.08 1.56 -8.25
C ASN A 462 24.48 1.35 -6.86
N VAL A 463 25.10 1.93 -5.81
CA VAL A 463 24.53 1.91 -4.44
C VAL A 463 23.15 2.57 -4.42
N PHE A 464 23.03 3.74 -5.05
CA PHE A 464 21.76 4.46 -5.17
C PHE A 464 20.70 3.61 -5.91
N MET A 465 21.05 2.99 -7.04
CA MET A 465 20.13 2.13 -7.79
C MET A 465 19.69 0.91 -7.01
N ILE A 466 20.58 0.25 -6.29
CA ILE A 466 20.23 -0.90 -5.44
C ILE A 466 19.26 -0.47 -4.33
N LEU A 467 19.50 0.66 -3.68
CA LEU A 467 18.57 1.19 -2.67
C LEU A 467 17.22 1.57 -3.29
N LEU A 468 17.23 2.27 -4.42
CA LEU A 468 16.02 2.70 -5.11
C LEU A 468 15.18 1.50 -5.56
N THR A 469 15.80 0.51 -6.22
CA THR A 469 15.10 -0.71 -6.66
C THR A 469 14.57 -1.51 -5.47
N THR A 470 15.34 -1.63 -4.39
CA THR A 470 14.89 -2.31 -3.16
C THR A 470 13.65 -1.65 -2.57
N ILE A 471 13.64 -0.32 -2.44
CA ILE A 471 12.50 0.44 -1.89
C ILE A 471 11.30 0.34 -2.82
N LEU A 472 11.49 0.57 -4.13
CA LEU A 472 10.41 0.51 -5.11
C LEU A 472 9.83 -0.90 -5.23
N ASN A 473 10.66 -1.94 -5.22
CA ASN A 473 10.23 -3.33 -5.23
C ASN A 473 9.39 -3.66 -3.99
N ALA A 474 9.85 -3.29 -2.80
CA ALA A 474 9.09 -3.50 -1.56
C ALA A 474 7.75 -2.74 -1.56
N LEU A 475 7.72 -1.51 -2.06
CA LEU A 475 6.49 -0.72 -2.21
C LEU A 475 5.55 -1.33 -3.25
N THR A 476 6.07 -1.80 -4.38
CA THR A 476 5.31 -2.50 -5.43
C THR A 476 4.64 -3.76 -4.87
N LEU A 477 5.38 -4.58 -4.12
CA LEU A 477 4.85 -5.77 -3.45
C LEU A 477 3.74 -5.41 -2.45
N LYS A 478 3.95 -4.37 -1.65
CA LYS A 478 2.92 -3.88 -0.71
C LYS A 478 1.67 -3.38 -1.45
N GLU A 479 1.82 -2.60 -2.52
CA GLU A 479 0.67 -2.11 -3.29
C GLU A 479 -0.04 -3.27 -4.00
N ALA A 480 0.67 -4.23 -4.57
CA ALA A 480 0.10 -5.41 -5.19
C ALA A 480 -0.69 -6.26 -4.18
N ARG A 481 -0.12 -6.56 -3.03
CA ARG A 481 -0.76 -7.37 -1.98
C ARG A 481 -1.90 -6.64 -1.27
N GLY A 482 -1.80 -5.32 -1.13
CA GLY A 482 -2.63 -4.54 -0.23
C GLY A 482 -2.14 -4.65 1.21
N GLY A 483 -3.05 -4.55 2.16
CA GLY A 483 -2.74 -4.81 3.56
C GLY A 483 -2.07 -3.64 4.29
N PHE A 484 -1.33 -3.98 5.35
CA PHE A 484 -0.72 -3.01 6.25
C PHE A 484 0.56 -2.40 5.68
N TRP A 485 0.70 -1.07 5.76
CA TRP A 485 1.88 -0.38 5.25
C TRP A 485 3.19 -0.84 5.91
N GLY A 486 3.14 -1.21 7.20
CA GLY A 486 4.30 -1.68 7.94
C GLY A 486 4.89 -2.99 7.43
N SER A 487 4.10 -3.82 6.73
CA SER A 487 4.58 -5.08 6.13
C SER A 487 5.57 -4.84 4.99
N SER A 488 5.61 -3.62 4.38
CA SER A 488 6.64 -3.26 3.43
C SER A 488 8.05 -3.28 4.03
N LEU A 489 8.19 -3.05 5.34
CA LEU A 489 9.48 -3.10 6.03
C LEU A 489 10.08 -4.51 6.05
N LEU A 490 9.23 -5.55 6.08
CA LEU A 490 9.68 -6.94 5.94
C LEU A 490 10.33 -7.15 4.58
N TYR A 491 9.66 -6.69 3.51
CA TYR A 491 10.18 -6.81 2.15
C TYR A 491 11.46 -6.00 1.96
N ILE A 492 11.52 -4.76 2.49
CA ILE A 492 12.74 -3.94 2.47
C ILE A 492 13.88 -4.70 3.16
N GLY A 493 13.64 -5.24 4.36
CA GLY A 493 14.64 -6.00 5.11
C GLY A 493 15.16 -7.22 4.36
N LEU A 494 14.26 -8.04 3.82
CA LEU A 494 14.63 -9.24 3.05
C LEU A 494 15.40 -8.89 1.78
N LEU A 495 14.93 -7.90 1.01
CA LEU A 495 15.58 -7.49 -0.24
C LEU A 495 16.95 -6.84 0.00
N LEU A 496 17.14 -6.09 1.11
CA LEU A 496 18.45 -5.55 1.49
C LEU A 496 19.44 -6.67 1.84
N ILE A 497 19.00 -7.67 2.61
CA ILE A 497 19.87 -8.82 2.94
C ILE A 497 20.24 -9.59 1.68
N LEU A 498 19.27 -9.86 0.80
CA LEU A 498 19.54 -10.52 -0.48
C LEU A 498 20.49 -9.70 -1.35
N SER A 499 20.33 -8.37 -1.40
CA SER A 499 21.20 -7.47 -2.13
C SER A 499 22.63 -7.47 -1.57
N GLY A 500 22.79 -7.40 -0.24
CA GLY A 500 24.09 -7.47 0.42
C GLY A 500 24.80 -8.80 0.17
N ALA A 501 24.09 -9.92 0.32
CA ALA A 501 24.62 -11.26 0.08
C ALA A 501 25.01 -11.46 -1.39
N ALA A 502 24.14 -11.05 -2.33
CA ALA A 502 24.39 -11.12 -3.77
C ALA A 502 25.62 -10.29 -4.17
N TRP A 503 25.79 -9.11 -3.57
CA TRP A 503 26.97 -8.26 -3.80
C TRP A 503 28.25 -8.94 -3.33
N ILE A 504 28.28 -9.46 -2.09
CA ILE A 504 29.45 -10.18 -1.55
C ILE A 504 29.79 -11.39 -2.42
N GLY A 505 28.77 -12.18 -2.80
CA GLY A 505 28.96 -13.34 -3.66
C GLY A 505 29.53 -12.98 -5.04
N ALA A 506 28.99 -11.90 -5.66
CA ALA A 506 29.49 -11.42 -6.95
C ALA A 506 30.95 -10.92 -6.85
N GLN A 507 31.30 -10.17 -5.79
CA GLN A 507 32.69 -9.72 -5.57
C GLN A 507 33.64 -10.89 -5.37
N ALA A 508 33.26 -11.88 -4.58
CA ALA A 508 34.07 -13.08 -4.37
C ALA A 508 34.29 -13.85 -5.67
N MET A 509 33.24 -14.03 -6.47
CA MET A 509 33.33 -14.70 -7.76
C MET A 509 34.23 -13.94 -8.74
N MET A 510 34.11 -12.62 -8.84
CA MET A 510 34.93 -11.79 -9.72
C MET A 510 36.41 -11.78 -9.28
N ASN A 511 36.70 -11.76 -7.99
CA ASN A 511 38.07 -11.85 -7.47
C ASN A 511 38.71 -13.22 -7.76
N LEU A 512 37.95 -14.31 -7.70
CA LEU A 512 38.44 -15.65 -8.04
C LEU A 512 38.72 -15.81 -9.54
N THR A 513 37.85 -15.26 -10.41
CA THR A 513 37.96 -15.42 -11.87
C THR A 513 39.01 -14.48 -12.47
N PHE A 514 39.06 -13.24 -12.03
CA PHE A 514 39.91 -12.20 -12.61
C PHE A 514 41.09 -11.78 -11.74
N GLY A 515 41.13 -12.14 -10.45
CA GLY A 515 42.20 -11.78 -9.53
C GLY A 515 43.58 -12.32 -9.96
N GLY A 516 43.61 -13.53 -10.55
CA GLY A 516 44.82 -14.09 -11.14
C GLY A 516 45.30 -13.35 -12.40
N ALA A 517 44.36 -12.85 -13.23
CA ALA A 517 44.70 -12.06 -14.41
C ALA A 517 45.29 -10.67 -14.05
N PHE A 518 44.78 -10.03 -12.96
CA PHE A 518 45.33 -8.77 -12.46
C PHE A 518 46.76 -8.91 -11.95
N GLY A 519 47.09 -9.97 -11.20
CA GLY A 519 48.45 -10.24 -10.71
C GLY A 519 49.47 -10.40 -11.84
N ASN A 520 49.10 -11.10 -12.91
CA ASN A 520 49.95 -11.30 -14.07
C ASN A 520 50.16 -10.02 -14.90
N LEU A 521 49.16 -9.17 -15.05
CA LEU A 521 49.26 -7.89 -15.79
C LEU A 521 50.13 -6.88 -15.05
N GLN A 522 50.08 -6.77 -13.72
CA GLN A 522 50.98 -5.91 -12.96
C GLN A 522 52.43 -6.36 -13.05
N GLN A 523 52.69 -7.66 -13.13
CA GLN A 523 54.06 -8.18 -13.33
C GLN A 523 54.57 -7.91 -14.75
N ILE A 524 53.72 -7.96 -15.77
CA ILE A 524 54.08 -7.68 -17.17
C ILE A 524 54.37 -6.18 -17.35
N THR A 525 53.53 -5.29 -16.78
CA THR A 525 53.76 -3.83 -16.86
C THR A 525 54.98 -3.36 -16.06
N ALA A 526 55.33 -4.05 -14.99
CA ALA A 526 56.54 -3.77 -14.23
C ALA A 526 57.84 -4.22 -14.92
N ASN A 527 57.74 -5.11 -15.92
CA ASN A 527 58.89 -5.68 -16.67
C ASN A 527 59.04 -5.12 -18.09
N ILE A 528 58.29 -4.08 -18.46
CA ILE A 528 58.49 -3.38 -19.75
C ILE A 528 59.49 -2.24 -19.49
N PRO A 529 60.70 -2.24 -20.11
CA PRO A 529 61.73 -1.27 -19.89
C PRO A 529 61.38 0.14 -20.36
#